data_132e64e74e71156cbe8686c056941f7b
#
_entry.id   132e64e74e71156cbe8686c056941f7b
#
_cell.length_a   1.000
_cell.length_b   1.000
_cell.length_c   1.000
_cell.angle_alpha   90.00
_cell.angle_beta   90.00
_cell.angle_gamma   90.00
#
_symmetry.space_group_name_H-M   'P 1'
#
loop_
_entity.id
_entity.type
_entity.pdbx_description
1 polymer ?
#
loop_
_entity_poly.entity_id
_entity_poly.type
_entity_poly.pdbx_seq_one_letter_code
_entity_poly.pdbx_strand_id
1 'polypeptide(L)'
;MSPRRRRPARLPADETGAVILDADGLTTAAGYARATAVLRLLVAKGWDVATVAPVLVEALRGDRTDAGVNHLLAAEVDIHPVDERAARQAAPLRAQGLRSGNPSAVDALVGALAIQTEPSAVILTSDPGDIEAIVSDQPHIRVVAV
;
A
#
# COMPACT_ATOMS: atom_id res chain seq x y z
N MET A 1 -22.29 12.34 23.01
CA MET A 1 -22.36 11.55 21.76
C MET A 1 -21.13 10.67 21.65
N SER A 2 -21.30 9.36 21.74
CA SER A 2 -20.18 8.43 21.51
C SER A 2 -19.85 8.41 20.01
N PRO A 3 -18.57 8.49 19.62
CA PRO A 3 -18.22 8.32 18.23
C PRO A 3 -18.64 6.91 17.78
N ARG A 4 -19.50 6.84 16.77
CA ARG A 4 -19.85 5.57 16.15
C ARG A 4 -18.56 4.93 15.67
N ARG A 5 -18.15 3.81 16.28
CA ARG A 5 -17.11 2.94 15.75
C ARG A 5 -17.50 2.61 14.31
N ARG A 6 -16.77 3.14 13.34
CA ARG A 6 -16.90 2.69 11.95
C ARG A 6 -16.60 1.20 11.96
N ARG A 7 -17.59 0.39 11.60
CA ARG A 7 -17.35 -1.02 11.29
C ARG A 7 -16.23 -1.07 10.25
N PRO A 8 -15.23 -1.96 10.40
CA PRO A 8 -14.30 -2.20 9.33
C PRO A 8 -15.11 -2.53 8.08
N ALA A 9 -14.90 -1.76 7.02
CA ALA A 9 -15.60 -1.98 5.76
C ALA A 9 -15.23 -3.38 5.25
N ARG A 10 -16.21 -4.28 5.19
CA ARG A 10 -16.03 -5.57 4.52
C ARG A 10 -15.70 -5.28 3.07
N LEU A 11 -14.63 -5.90 2.58
CA LEU A 11 -14.36 -5.96 1.15
C LEU A 11 -15.57 -6.65 0.49
N PRO A 12 -16.15 -6.07 -0.56
CA PRO A 12 -17.21 -6.73 -1.30
C PRO A 12 -16.73 -8.10 -1.79
N ALA A 13 -17.56 -9.14 -1.64
CA ALA A 13 -17.15 -10.51 -1.91
C ALA A 13 -16.77 -10.78 -3.38
N ASP A 14 -17.19 -9.91 -4.30
CA ASP A 14 -17.04 -10.05 -5.74
C ASP A 14 -16.12 -9.04 -6.41
N GLU A 15 -15.49 -8.11 -5.64
CA GLU A 15 -14.53 -7.16 -6.19
C GLU A 15 -13.12 -7.72 -6.11
N THR A 16 -12.40 -7.62 -7.21
CA THR A 16 -10.95 -7.80 -7.27
C THR A 16 -10.27 -6.43 -7.39
N GLY A 17 -9.01 -6.37 -7.04
CA GLY A 17 -8.22 -5.15 -7.10
C GLY A 17 -6.78 -5.45 -6.75
N ALA A 18 -6.07 -4.49 -6.20
CA ALA A 18 -4.72 -4.70 -5.72
C ALA A 18 -4.56 -4.29 -4.25
N VAL A 19 -3.73 -5.04 -3.54
CA VAL A 19 -3.17 -4.65 -2.24
C VAL A 19 -1.85 -3.95 -2.51
N ILE A 20 -1.76 -2.69 -2.13
CA ILE A 20 -0.55 -1.87 -2.29
C ILE A 20 0.15 -1.81 -0.94
N LEU A 21 1.43 -2.15 -0.93
CA LEU A 21 2.25 -2.19 0.28
C LEU A 21 3.20 -0.99 0.31
N ASP A 22 3.18 -0.22 1.40
CA ASP A 22 4.30 0.63 1.75
C ASP A 22 5.38 -0.18 2.49
N ALA A 23 6.45 0.46 3.00
CA ALA A 23 7.53 -0.25 3.65
C ALA A 23 7.07 -1.04 4.87
N ASP A 24 6.27 -0.44 5.75
CA ASP A 24 5.76 -1.11 6.95
C ASP A 24 4.69 -2.15 6.61
N GLY A 25 3.85 -1.89 5.60
CA GLY A 25 2.93 -2.88 5.05
C GLY A 25 3.65 -4.10 4.52
N LEU A 26 4.74 -3.90 3.80
CA LEU A 26 5.58 -4.98 3.26
C LEU A 26 6.27 -5.79 4.37
N THR A 27 6.92 -5.13 5.31
CA THR A 27 7.62 -5.81 6.41
C THR A 27 6.65 -6.54 7.33
N THR A 28 5.48 -5.98 7.60
CA THR A 28 4.42 -6.63 8.37
C THR A 28 3.87 -7.86 7.64
N ALA A 29 3.57 -7.73 6.36
CA ALA A 29 3.07 -8.84 5.54
C ALA A 29 4.08 -10.00 5.45
N ALA A 30 5.37 -9.71 5.41
CA ALA A 30 6.44 -10.70 5.38
C ALA A 30 6.76 -11.30 6.76
N GLY A 31 6.63 -10.50 7.82
CA GLY A 31 7.07 -10.86 9.16
C GLY A 31 6.06 -11.67 9.99
N TYR A 32 4.79 -11.61 9.64
CA TYR A 32 3.72 -12.29 10.38
C TYR A 32 3.05 -13.35 9.52
N ALA A 33 3.13 -14.61 9.94
CA ALA A 33 2.56 -15.74 9.20
C ALA A 33 1.07 -15.54 8.86
N ARG A 34 0.31 -14.93 9.76
CA ARG A 34 -1.10 -14.63 9.55
C ARG A 34 -1.30 -13.61 8.43
N ALA A 35 -0.48 -12.56 8.38
CA ALA A 35 -0.55 -11.55 7.33
C ALA A 35 -0.17 -12.15 5.96
N THR A 36 0.88 -12.95 5.91
CA THR A 36 1.28 -13.68 4.69
C THR A 36 0.16 -14.59 4.20
N ALA A 37 -0.50 -15.32 5.10
CA ALA A 37 -1.61 -16.20 4.74
C ALA A 37 -2.81 -15.42 4.17
N VAL A 38 -3.14 -14.26 4.73
CA VAL A 38 -4.21 -13.39 4.23
C VAL A 38 -3.88 -12.89 2.83
N LEU A 39 -2.65 -12.44 2.58
CA LEU A 39 -2.24 -12.02 1.23
C LEU A 39 -2.36 -13.16 0.20
N ARG A 40 -1.88 -14.34 0.55
CA ARG A 40 -2.00 -15.52 -0.34
C ARG A 40 -3.45 -15.87 -0.65
N LEU A 41 -4.32 -15.73 0.35
CA LEU A 41 -5.75 -15.96 0.16
C LEU A 41 -6.35 -14.93 -0.81
N LEU A 42 -5.97 -13.66 -0.70
CA LEU A 42 -6.42 -12.61 -1.61
C LEU A 42 -5.91 -12.86 -3.03
N VAL A 43 -4.63 -13.24 -3.19
CA VAL A 43 -4.06 -13.61 -4.50
C VAL A 43 -4.82 -14.79 -5.11
N ALA A 44 -5.14 -15.81 -4.32
CA ALA A 44 -5.94 -16.95 -4.79
C ALA A 44 -7.36 -16.54 -5.24
N LYS A 45 -7.87 -15.42 -4.74
CA LYS A 45 -9.17 -14.85 -5.14
C LYS A 45 -9.06 -13.86 -6.31
N GLY A 46 -7.89 -13.70 -6.91
CA GLY A 46 -7.67 -12.84 -8.07
C GLY A 46 -7.22 -11.42 -7.74
N TRP A 47 -6.83 -11.13 -6.49
CA TRP A 47 -6.21 -9.86 -6.14
C TRP A 47 -4.74 -9.85 -6.52
N ASP A 48 -4.26 -8.71 -6.99
CA ASP A 48 -2.84 -8.43 -7.15
C ASP A 48 -2.24 -7.89 -5.85
N VAL A 49 -0.93 -8.07 -5.66
CA VAL A 49 -0.17 -7.43 -4.59
C VAL A 49 0.96 -6.65 -5.25
N ALA A 50 1.09 -5.39 -4.92
CA ALA A 50 2.03 -4.51 -5.59
C ALA A 50 2.69 -3.52 -4.63
N THR A 51 3.85 -3.03 -5.04
CA THR A 51 4.54 -1.91 -4.39
C THR A 51 5.32 -1.12 -5.44
N VAL A 52 5.87 0.01 -5.04
CA VAL A 52 6.78 0.81 -5.87
C VAL A 52 8.23 0.54 -5.47
N ALA A 53 9.15 0.54 -6.44
CA ALA A 53 10.55 0.21 -6.19
C ALA A 53 11.22 1.01 -5.05
N PRO A 54 10.98 2.32 -4.86
CA PRO A 54 11.55 3.07 -3.74
C PRO A 54 11.17 2.56 -2.35
N VAL A 55 10.05 1.85 -2.19
CA VAL A 55 9.67 1.21 -0.92
C VAL A 55 10.74 0.23 -0.45
N LEU A 56 11.43 -0.43 -1.39
CA LEU A 56 12.50 -1.39 -1.06
C LEU A 56 13.68 -0.74 -0.34
N VAL A 57 13.95 0.54 -0.58
CA VAL A 57 15.01 1.29 0.10
C VAL A 57 14.72 1.42 1.60
N GLU A 58 13.46 1.57 1.96
CA GLU A 58 13.03 1.67 3.35
C GLU A 58 12.84 0.28 4.01
N ALA A 59 12.39 -0.71 3.26
CA ALA A 59 12.04 -2.02 3.78
C ALA A 59 13.23 -2.99 3.91
N LEU A 60 14.23 -2.86 3.03
CA LEU A 60 15.39 -3.77 2.99
C LEU A 60 16.59 -3.14 3.69
N ARG A 61 17.38 -3.98 4.35
CA ARG A 61 18.62 -3.59 5.03
C ARG A 61 19.88 -4.00 4.26
N GLY A 62 19.74 -4.90 3.28
CA GLY A 62 20.84 -5.43 2.50
C GLY A 62 21.59 -6.57 3.19
N ASP A 63 20.98 -7.23 4.16
CA ASP A 63 21.54 -8.35 4.88
C ASP A 63 20.59 -9.56 4.93
N ARG A 64 20.99 -10.62 5.66
CA ARG A 64 20.20 -11.86 5.76
C ARG A 64 18.85 -11.70 6.43
N THR A 65 18.62 -10.63 7.20
CA THR A 65 17.32 -10.36 7.83
C THR A 65 16.24 -10.03 6.82
N ASP A 66 16.62 -9.71 5.59
CA ASP A 66 15.72 -9.44 4.48
C ASP A 66 15.11 -10.70 3.83
N ALA A 67 15.52 -11.90 4.26
CA ALA A 67 15.12 -13.15 3.59
C ALA A 67 13.60 -13.31 3.49
N GLY A 68 12.85 -12.99 4.54
CA GLY A 68 11.39 -13.07 4.54
C GLY A 68 10.74 -12.07 3.57
N VAL A 69 11.23 -10.83 3.56
CA VAL A 69 10.75 -9.80 2.64
C VAL A 69 11.07 -10.20 1.19
N ASN A 70 12.30 -10.62 0.91
CA ASN A 70 12.71 -11.04 -0.43
C ASN A 70 11.90 -12.24 -0.93
N HIS A 71 11.59 -13.17 -0.04
CA HIS A 71 10.73 -14.31 -0.39
C HIS A 71 9.33 -13.87 -0.79
N LEU A 72 8.71 -12.98 -0.02
CA LEU A 72 7.39 -12.43 -0.34
C LEU A 72 7.40 -11.65 -1.64
N LEU A 73 8.40 -10.78 -1.86
CA LEU A 73 8.56 -10.02 -3.09
C LEU A 73 8.64 -10.92 -4.32
N ALA A 74 9.44 -11.98 -4.25
CA ALA A 74 9.61 -12.89 -5.37
C ALA A 74 8.35 -13.73 -5.66
N ALA A 75 7.61 -14.11 -4.62
CA ALA A 75 6.46 -15.01 -4.75
C ALA A 75 5.15 -14.31 -5.14
N GLU A 76 4.90 -13.11 -4.60
CA GLU A 76 3.54 -12.54 -4.61
C GLU A 76 3.48 -11.06 -5.05
N VAL A 77 4.58 -10.33 -5.09
CA VAL A 77 4.54 -8.87 -5.22
C VAL A 77 5.04 -8.39 -6.57
N ASP A 78 4.21 -7.61 -7.26
CA ASP A 78 4.62 -6.85 -8.44
C ASP A 78 5.32 -5.56 -8.00
N ILE A 79 6.57 -5.37 -8.41
CA ILE A 79 7.35 -4.19 -8.09
C ILE A 79 7.31 -3.24 -9.27
N HIS A 80 6.65 -2.09 -9.10
CA HIS A 80 6.53 -1.08 -10.13
C HIS A 80 7.73 -0.12 -10.11
N PRO A 81 8.44 0.03 -11.23
CA PRO A 81 9.51 1.02 -11.33
C PRO A 81 8.94 2.44 -11.28
N VAL A 82 9.76 3.38 -10.85
CA VAL A 82 9.42 4.81 -10.85
C VAL A 82 10.27 5.51 -11.89
N ASP A 83 9.62 5.93 -12.97
CA ASP A 83 10.20 6.78 -13.99
C ASP A 83 9.81 8.26 -13.78
N GLU A 84 10.24 9.13 -14.69
CA GLU A 84 9.91 10.56 -14.62
C GLU A 84 8.40 10.79 -14.63
N ARG A 85 7.64 10.05 -15.44
CA ARG A 85 6.18 10.16 -15.50
C ARG A 85 5.53 9.84 -14.17
N ALA A 86 5.93 8.75 -13.54
CA ALA A 86 5.41 8.35 -12.22
C ALA A 86 5.75 9.40 -11.15
N ALA A 87 6.98 9.93 -11.16
CA ALA A 87 7.40 10.99 -10.25
C ALA A 87 6.58 12.27 -10.44
N ARG A 88 6.33 12.66 -11.69
CA ARG A 88 5.50 13.85 -12.01
C ARG A 88 4.04 13.69 -11.60
N GLN A 89 3.50 12.49 -11.63
CA GLN A 89 2.15 12.20 -11.16
C GLN A 89 2.06 12.26 -9.62
N ALA A 90 3.08 11.82 -8.92
CA ALA A 90 3.13 11.82 -7.46
C ALA A 90 3.37 13.22 -6.86
N ALA A 91 4.08 14.10 -7.55
CA ALA A 91 4.46 15.42 -7.04
C ALA A 91 3.27 16.28 -6.58
N PRO A 92 2.20 16.48 -7.38
CA PRO A 92 1.05 17.26 -6.92
C PRO A 92 0.27 16.58 -5.78
N LEU A 93 0.26 15.26 -5.72
CA LEU A 93 -0.36 14.52 -4.61
C LEU A 93 0.34 14.79 -3.30
N ARG A 94 1.67 14.79 -3.30
CA ARG A 94 2.46 15.15 -2.11
C ARG A 94 2.21 16.59 -1.70
N ALA A 95 2.25 17.53 -2.63
CA ALA A 95 2.02 18.94 -2.36
C ALA A 95 0.64 19.18 -1.73
N GLN A 96 -0.39 18.52 -2.23
CA GLN A 96 -1.73 18.57 -1.67
C GLN A 96 -1.79 17.92 -0.28
N GLY A 97 -1.18 16.76 -0.12
CA GLY A 97 -1.14 16.02 1.15
C GLY A 97 -0.45 16.79 2.28
N LEU A 98 0.55 17.62 1.96
CA LEU A 98 1.24 18.47 2.93
C LEU A 98 0.36 19.55 3.57
N ARG A 99 -0.83 19.80 3.03
CA ARG A 99 -1.81 20.73 3.63
C ARG A 99 -2.50 20.14 4.86
N SER A 100 -2.57 18.81 4.97
CA SER A 100 -3.29 18.12 6.06
C SER A 100 -2.48 17.04 6.76
N GLY A 101 -1.28 16.75 6.30
CA GLY A 101 -0.37 15.75 6.86
C GLY A 101 1.08 16.04 6.50
N ASN A 102 1.93 15.04 6.64
CA ASN A 102 3.35 15.13 6.29
C ASN A 102 3.80 13.92 5.46
N PRO A 103 3.17 13.65 4.31
CA PRO A 103 3.53 12.51 3.48
C PRO A 103 4.94 12.66 2.91
N SER A 104 5.68 11.57 2.88
CA SER A 104 6.97 11.48 2.21
C SER A 104 6.80 11.39 0.69
N ALA A 105 7.92 11.50 -0.04
CA ALA A 105 7.92 11.25 -1.49
C ALA A 105 7.48 9.81 -1.80
N VAL A 106 7.89 8.84 -0.99
CA VAL A 106 7.50 7.43 -1.14
C VAL A 106 6.01 7.24 -0.90
N ASP A 107 5.44 7.88 0.14
CA ASP A 107 3.98 7.86 0.38
C ASP A 107 3.19 8.37 -0.84
N ALA A 108 3.67 9.43 -1.47
CA ALA A 108 3.05 9.98 -2.67
C ALA A 108 3.11 9.02 -3.86
N LEU A 109 4.22 8.29 -4.01
CA LEU A 109 4.38 7.27 -5.06
C LEU A 109 3.46 6.05 -4.81
N VAL A 110 3.34 5.62 -3.57
CA VAL A 110 2.40 4.56 -3.16
C VAL A 110 0.96 4.99 -3.45
N GLY A 111 0.60 6.20 -3.07
CA GLY A 111 -0.72 6.78 -3.35
C GLY A 111 -1.01 6.89 -4.85
N ALA A 112 -0.04 7.33 -5.64
CA ALA A 112 -0.17 7.44 -7.09
C ALA A 112 -0.42 6.07 -7.75
N LEU A 113 0.26 5.03 -7.30
CA LEU A 113 0.02 3.66 -7.77
C LEU A 113 -1.41 3.21 -7.45
N ALA A 114 -1.87 3.46 -6.23
CA ALA A 114 -3.22 3.10 -5.81
C ALA A 114 -4.30 3.84 -6.62
N ILE A 115 -4.11 5.12 -6.91
CA ILE A 115 -5.04 5.92 -7.73
C ILE A 115 -5.22 5.33 -9.12
N GLN A 116 -4.16 4.79 -9.70
CA GLN A 116 -4.19 4.17 -11.03
C GLN A 116 -4.71 2.73 -11.03
N THR A 117 -4.88 2.14 -9.86
CA THR A 117 -5.30 0.74 -9.74
C THR A 117 -6.81 0.63 -9.77
N GLU A 118 -7.33 -0.15 -10.70
CA GLU A 118 -8.75 -0.41 -10.87
C GLU A 118 -9.06 -1.91 -10.70
N PRO A 119 -10.28 -2.26 -10.26
CA PRO A 119 -11.39 -1.41 -9.86
C PRO A 119 -11.25 -0.87 -8.44
N SER A 120 -10.41 -1.47 -7.60
CA SER A 120 -10.18 -1.03 -6.22
C SER A 120 -8.76 -1.29 -5.74
N ALA A 121 -8.32 -0.51 -4.78
CA ALA A 121 -7.02 -0.66 -4.13
C ALA A 121 -7.17 -0.62 -2.61
N VAL A 122 -6.35 -1.43 -1.94
CA VAL A 122 -6.19 -1.41 -0.49
C VAL A 122 -4.72 -1.09 -0.20
N ILE A 123 -4.46 -0.03 0.56
CA ILE A 123 -3.10 0.33 0.97
C ILE A 123 -2.89 -0.13 2.40
N LEU A 124 -1.87 -0.95 2.64
CA LEU A 124 -1.42 -1.34 3.96
C LEU A 124 -0.28 -0.44 4.41
N THR A 125 -0.46 0.25 5.53
CA THR A 125 0.50 1.24 6.04
C THR A 125 0.46 1.31 7.56
N SER A 126 1.58 1.67 8.19
CA SER A 126 1.62 2.05 9.61
C SER A 126 1.25 3.51 9.85
N ASP A 127 1.20 4.32 8.79
CA ASP A 127 0.86 5.74 8.87
C ASP A 127 -0.35 6.09 7.99
N PRO A 128 -1.55 5.65 8.39
CA PRO A 128 -2.75 5.86 7.61
C PRO A 128 -3.10 7.34 7.40
N GLY A 129 -2.73 8.21 8.35
CA GLY A 129 -3.02 9.64 8.26
C GLY A 129 -2.34 10.32 7.08
N ASP A 130 -1.06 10.04 6.85
CA ASP A 130 -0.31 10.62 5.75
C ASP A 130 -0.74 10.06 4.39
N ILE A 131 -1.06 8.77 4.34
CA ILE A 131 -1.60 8.15 3.12
C ILE A 131 -3.01 8.68 2.81
N GLU A 132 -3.89 8.80 3.80
CA GLU A 132 -5.24 9.36 3.61
C GLU A 132 -5.19 10.82 3.11
N ALA A 133 -4.21 11.60 3.55
CA ALA A 133 -4.00 12.96 3.06
C ALA A 133 -3.77 13.03 1.54
N ILE A 134 -3.24 11.95 0.96
CA ILE A 134 -2.96 11.84 -0.48
C ILE A 134 -4.18 11.31 -1.26
N VAL A 135 -4.92 10.34 -0.69
CA VAL A 135 -5.94 9.56 -1.41
C VAL A 135 -7.37 9.80 -0.92
N SER A 136 -7.61 10.78 -0.05
CA SER A 136 -8.91 10.99 0.61
C SER A 136 -10.10 11.24 -0.34
N ASP A 137 -9.85 11.75 -1.53
CA ASP A 137 -10.85 12.03 -2.57
C ASP A 137 -11.04 10.86 -3.56
N GLN A 138 -10.39 9.71 -3.29
CA GLN A 138 -10.44 8.53 -4.16
C GLN A 138 -11.32 7.44 -3.52
N PRO A 139 -12.60 7.31 -3.94
CA PRO A 139 -13.54 6.40 -3.27
C PRO A 139 -13.23 4.92 -3.46
N HIS A 140 -12.44 4.56 -4.49
CA HIS A 140 -12.04 3.18 -4.77
C HIS A 140 -10.85 2.70 -3.95
N ILE A 141 -10.24 3.58 -3.14
CA ILE A 141 -9.08 3.28 -2.31
C ILE A 141 -9.49 3.16 -0.85
N ARG A 142 -9.00 2.09 -0.20
CA ARG A 142 -9.11 1.90 1.25
C ARG A 142 -7.72 1.90 1.86
N VAL A 143 -7.56 2.61 2.97
CA VAL A 143 -6.33 2.64 3.74
C VAL A 143 -6.51 1.81 5.00
N VAL A 144 -5.64 0.85 5.21
CA VAL A 144 -5.70 -0.09 6.34
C VAL A 144 -4.41 0.02 7.13
N ALA A 145 -4.55 0.30 8.42
CA ALA A 145 -3.43 0.34 9.35
C ALA A 145 -2.91 -1.07 9.67
N VAL A 146 -1.61 -1.20 9.73
CA VAL A 146 -0.90 -2.42 10.13
C VAL A 146 -0.17 -2.24 11.46
#